data_38d633dee1578afeee64783590bb67ba
#
_entry.id   38d633dee1578afeee64783590bb67ba
#
_cell.length_a   1.000
_cell.length_b   1.000
_cell.length_c   1.000
_cell.angle_alpha   90.00
_cell.angle_beta   90.00
_cell.angle_gamma   90.00
#
_symmetry.space_group_name_H-M   'P 1'
#
loop_
_entity.id
_entity.type
_entity.pdbx_description
1 polymer ?
#
loop_
_entity_poly.entity_id
_entity_poly.type
_entity_poly.pdbx_seq_one_letter_code
_entity_poly.pdbx_strand_id
1 'polypeptide(L)'
;MTSLSIFTTMTNPEERNDPWKEALSCYEDFADEVVVTGKDWPKEFEWDTIGKTFQEGYDLSTKDWVIRMDLDYFFHNKDIDKLHNKLIKYKDCPALSFPQYQIFTPDRYQIKTRICLAFNKKKFPQIKLNGGGDLTLATLNGELIDPTKVPNIGLPIYQYESSFRTKEMIAEDRARFARAWFRYFGDYGDRGGETPEEAYNAWFKMIEERYAKHTFKIKEEQHPKYIVNRLKGIKKNQFAYNAFGLMSSTKRPLKNYIKGYREKYLNPLIYKAANI
;
A
#
# COMPACT_ATOMS: atom_id res chain seq x y z
N MET A 1 -16.98 21.54 -7.12
CA MET A 1 -15.80 20.65 -7.31
C MET A 1 -15.78 19.64 -6.18
N THR A 2 -15.36 18.41 -6.44
CA THR A 2 -15.17 17.39 -5.41
C THR A 2 -13.80 17.62 -4.77
N SER A 3 -13.77 17.75 -3.45
CA SER A 3 -12.54 17.99 -2.70
C SER A 3 -11.94 16.71 -2.12
N LEU A 4 -10.61 16.69 -1.92
CA LEU A 4 -9.85 15.52 -1.53
C LEU A 4 -8.95 15.80 -0.33
N SER A 5 -9.07 14.98 0.73
CA SER A 5 -8.05 14.82 1.75
C SER A 5 -7.21 13.59 1.48
N ILE A 6 -5.91 13.69 1.67
CA ILE A 6 -5.04 12.52 1.84
C ILE A 6 -4.57 12.51 3.29
N PHE A 7 -4.74 11.37 3.99
CA PHE A 7 -4.10 11.21 5.28
C PHE A 7 -3.05 10.10 5.26
N THR A 8 -2.02 10.29 6.07
CA THR A 8 -0.94 9.32 6.26
C THR A 8 -0.60 9.18 7.74
N THR A 9 -0.06 8.02 8.09
CA THR A 9 0.41 7.75 9.45
C THR A 9 1.93 7.81 9.49
N MET A 10 2.46 8.52 10.46
CA MET A 10 3.90 8.74 10.60
C MET A 10 4.39 8.14 11.91
N THR A 11 5.20 7.08 11.81
CA THR A 11 5.76 6.37 12.96
C THR A 11 7.25 6.22 12.79
N ASN A 12 8.04 7.10 13.43
CA ASN A 12 9.50 7.09 13.38
C ASN A 12 10.07 6.92 11.95
N PRO A 13 9.65 7.75 10.98
CA PRO A 13 9.99 7.53 9.56
C PRO A 13 11.49 7.65 9.27
N GLU A 14 12.25 8.41 10.06
CA GLU A 14 13.71 8.52 9.90
C GLU A 14 14.41 7.22 10.31
N GLU A 15 14.03 6.61 11.44
CA GLU A 15 14.58 5.32 11.89
C GLU A 15 14.27 4.20 10.91
N ARG A 16 13.11 4.25 10.27
CA ARG A 16 12.65 3.28 9.27
C ARG A 16 13.15 3.57 7.88
N ASN A 17 13.83 4.70 7.68
CA ASN A 17 14.26 5.18 6.38
C ASN A 17 13.13 5.26 5.34
N ASP A 18 11.92 5.64 5.79
CA ASP A 18 10.78 5.83 4.91
C ASP A 18 10.96 7.08 4.03
N PRO A 19 10.46 7.09 2.80
CA PRO A 19 10.54 8.24 1.90
C PRO A 19 9.46 9.30 2.21
N TRP A 20 9.33 9.68 3.48
CA TRP A 20 8.21 10.47 3.98
C TRP A 20 8.16 11.89 3.42
N LYS A 21 9.31 12.54 3.17
CA LYS A 21 9.37 13.89 2.55
C LYS A 21 8.87 13.84 1.11
N GLU A 22 9.31 12.85 0.38
CA GLU A 22 8.90 12.59 -0.99
C GLU A 22 7.40 12.22 -1.07
N ALA A 23 6.93 11.45 -0.08
CA ALA A 23 5.51 11.09 0.03
C ALA A 23 4.63 12.30 0.31
N LEU A 24 4.97 13.12 1.30
CA LEU A 24 4.22 14.36 1.59
C LEU A 24 4.17 15.29 0.38
N SER A 25 5.30 15.51 -0.31
CA SER A 25 5.32 16.30 -1.54
C SER A 25 4.41 15.72 -2.64
N CYS A 26 4.32 14.40 -2.73
CA CYS A 26 3.35 13.76 -3.63
C CYS A 26 1.92 14.05 -3.21
N TYR A 27 1.60 13.95 -1.92
CA TYR A 27 0.23 14.13 -1.43
C TYR A 27 -0.24 15.57 -1.57
N GLU A 28 0.64 16.55 -1.32
CA GLU A 28 0.38 17.96 -1.50
C GLU A 28 0.05 18.33 -2.96
N ASP A 29 0.67 17.66 -3.93
CA ASP A 29 0.35 17.88 -5.35
C ASP A 29 -1.03 17.31 -5.74
N PHE A 30 -1.57 16.32 -4.99
CA PHE A 30 -2.80 15.60 -5.34
C PHE A 30 -4.03 16.03 -4.55
N ALA A 31 -3.84 16.52 -3.32
CA ALA A 31 -4.93 16.74 -2.38
C ALA A 31 -5.12 18.23 -2.04
N ASP A 32 -6.36 18.58 -1.71
CA ASP A 32 -6.69 19.89 -1.15
C ASP A 32 -6.32 19.98 0.34
N GLU A 33 -6.03 18.85 0.97
CA GLU A 33 -5.69 18.73 2.38
C GLU A 33 -4.82 17.50 2.62
N VAL A 34 -3.73 17.67 3.37
CA VAL A 34 -2.88 16.55 3.84
C VAL A 34 -2.95 16.49 5.36
N VAL A 35 -3.34 15.34 5.90
CA VAL A 35 -3.43 15.09 7.35
C VAL A 35 -2.38 14.05 7.75
N VAL A 36 -1.62 14.36 8.80
CA VAL A 36 -0.57 13.48 9.34
C VAL A 36 -0.93 13.08 10.77
N THR A 37 -0.96 11.77 11.02
CA THR A 37 -1.25 11.20 12.35
C THR A 37 -0.18 10.18 12.77
N GLY A 38 -0.26 9.68 13.99
CA GLY A 38 0.59 8.58 14.46
C GLY A 38 2.05 8.95 14.74
N LYS A 39 2.39 10.22 14.85
CA LYS A 39 3.76 10.72 15.03
C LYS A 39 4.50 10.09 16.21
N ASP A 40 3.80 9.82 17.29
CA ASP A 40 4.37 9.37 18.56
C ASP A 40 4.06 7.90 18.88
N TRP A 41 4.01 7.05 17.86
CA TRP A 41 3.80 5.62 18.08
C TRP A 41 4.90 5.03 18.96
N PRO A 42 4.55 4.25 20.00
CA PRO A 42 5.54 3.57 20.82
C PRO A 42 6.29 2.53 20.00
N LYS A 43 7.53 2.24 20.38
CA LYS A 43 8.35 1.20 19.73
C LYS A 43 7.63 -0.15 19.77
N GLU A 44 7.09 -0.51 20.92
CA GLU A 44 6.19 -1.66 21.10
C GLU A 44 4.75 -1.16 21.19
N PHE A 45 4.00 -1.31 20.11
CA PHE A 45 2.62 -0.86 20.04
C PHE A 45 1.63 -2.02 20.17
N GLU A 46 0.42 -1.71 20.60
CA GLU A 46 -0.69 -2.65 20.57
C GLU A 46 -1.30 -2.72 19.18
N TRP A 47 -1.75 -3.90 18.75
CA TRP A 47 -2.25 -4.13 17.39
C TRP A 47 -3.40 -3.18 17.02
N ASP A 48 -4.28 -2.90 17.97
CA ASP A 48 -5.42 -1.99 17.76
C ASP A 48 -5.02 -0.52 17.55
N THR A 49 -3.79 -0.15 17.94
CA THR A 49 -3.23 1.19 17.70
C THR A 49 -3.25 1.54 16.20
N ILE A 50 -3.04 0.54 15.33
CA ILE A 50 -3.06 0.73 13.87
C ILE A 50 -4.43 1.26 13.43
N GLY A 51 -5.50 0.54 13.78
CA GLY A 51 -6.86 0.93 13.43
C GLY A 51 -7.29 2.25 14.05
N LYS A 52 -6.91 2.50 15.31
CA LYS A 52 -7.18 3.77 16.01
C LYS A 52 -6.52 4.94 15.30
N THR A 53 -5.25 4.80 14.90
CA THR A 53 -4.53 5.86 14.19
C THR A 53 -5.09 6.12 12.79
N PHE A 54 -5.52 5.07 12.08
CA PHE A 54 -6.21 5.24 10.79
C PHE A 54 -7.55 5.95 10.96
N GLN A 55 -8.31 5.60 12.00
CA GLN A 55 -9.58 6.26 12.30
C GLN A 55 -9.36 7.74 12.63
N GLU A 56 -8.34 8.06 13.43
CA GLU A 56 -7.98 9.44 13.76
C GLU A 56 -7.68 10.25 12.50
N GLY A 57 -6.83 9.73 11.59
CA GLY A 57 -6.52 10.39 10.31
C GLY A 57 -7.77 10.61 9.44
N TYR A 58 -8.65 9.61 9.42
CA TYR A 58 -9.92 9.71 8.71
C TYR A 58 -10.84 10.77 9.33
N ASP A 59 -10.96 10.80 10.65
CA ASP A 59 -11.84 11.73 11.36
C ASP A 59 -11.37 13.19 11.23
N LEU A 60 -10.05 13.43 11.28
CA LEU A 60 -9.44 14.75 11.07
C LEU A 60 -9.55 15.26 9.64
N SER A 61 -9.68 14.38 8.66
CA SER A 61 -9.83 14.76 7.25
C SER A 61 -11.17 15.46 7.02
N THR A 62 -11.18 16.61 6.32
CA THR A 62 -12.37 17.47 6.21
C THR A 62 -13.04 17.46 4.82
N LYS A 63 -12.40 16.89 3.81
CA LYS A 63 -12.86 16.98 2.42
C LYS A 63 -13.90 15.90 2.04
N ASP A 64 -14.48 16.04 0.85
CA ASP A 64 -15.53 15.15 0.33
C ASP A 64 -15.06 13.70 0.24
N TRP A 65 -13.86 13.48 -0.29
CA TRP A 65 -13.17 12.21 -0.36
C TRP A 65 -11.96 12.18 0.54
N VAL A 66 -11.69 11.02 1.10
CA VAL A 66 -10.52 10.78 1.95
C VAL A 66 -9.74 9.59 1.40
N ILE A 67 -8.46 9.75 1.14
CA ILE A 67 -7.57 8.67 0.71
C ILE A 67 -6.54 8.39 1.81
N ARG A 68 -6.44 7.11 2.23
CA ARG A 68 -5.36 6.66 3.10
C ARG A 68 -4.13 6.32 2.28
N MET A 69 -2.99 6.92 2.60
CA MET A 69 -1.71 6.66 1.96
C MET A 69 -0.65 6.35 3.00
N ASP A 70 0.09 5.26 2.83
CA ASP A 70 1.25 4.94 3.66
C ASP A 70 2.48 5.68 3.11
N LEU A 71 3.51 5.97 3.93
CA LEU A 71 4.66 6.79 3.54
C LEU A 71 5.53 6.22 2.41
N ASP A 72 5.27 5.02 1.98
CA ASP A 72 5.90 4.35 0.84
C ASP A 72 4.97 4.25 -0.38
N TYR A 73 3.79 4.90 -0.35
CA TYR A 73 2.81 4.92 -1.43
C TYR A 73 2.90 6.22 -2.23
N PHE A 74 2.84 6.10 -3.54
CA PHE A 74 2.89 7.25 -4.45
C PHE A 74 1.87 7.13 -5.57
N PHE A 75 1.27 8.24 -5.94
CA PHE A 75 0.63 8.39 -7.23
C PHE A 75 1.64 8.86 -8.28
N HIS A 76 1.42 8.50 -9.53
CA HIS A 76 2.22 9.06 -10.61
C HIS A 76 1.71 10.46 -10.96
N ASN A 77 2.60 11.44 -11.01
CA ASN A 77 2.27 12.85 -11.26
C ASN A 77 1.40 13.11 -12.51
N LYS A 78 1.46 12.23 -13.53
CA LYS A 78 0.58 12.30 -14.72
C LYS A 78 -0.88 11.92 -14.47
N ASP A 79 -1.21 11.43 -13.29
CA ASP A 79 -2.52 10.90 -12.98
C ASP A 79 -3.37 11.83 -12.08
N ILE A 80 -2.89 13.06 -11.77
CA ILE A 80 -3.59 14.05 -10.94
C ILE A 80 -5.00 14.30 -11.46
N ASP A 81 -5.12 14.80 -12.69
CA ASP A 81 -6.43 15.13 -13.28
C ASP A 81 -7.33 13.89 -13.41
N LYS A 82 -6.72 12.73 -13.71
CA LYS A 82 -7.48 11.48 -13.81
C LYS A 82 -8.06 11.06 -12.48
N LEU A 83 -7.31 11.22 -11.38
CA LEU A 83 -7.81 10.92 -10.04
C LEU A 83 -9.03 11.77 -9.72
N HIS A 84 -8.94 13.09 -9.85
CA HIS A 84 -10.04 14.00 -9.58
C HIS A 84 -11.27 13.70 -10.45
N ASN A 85 -11.08 13.43 -11.75
CA ASN A 85 -12.17 13.03 -12.63
C ASN A 85 -12.84 11.71 -12.20
N LYS A 86 -12.07 10.76 -11.65
CA LYS A 86 -12.64 9.51 -11.13
C LYS A 86 -13.43 9.73 -9.84
N LEU A 87 -12.96 10.59 -8.93
CA LEU A 87 -13.69 10.96 -7.72
C LEU A 87 -15.05 11.60 -8.06
N ILE A 88 -15.08 12.47 -9.06
CA ILE A 88 -16.33 13.07 -9.58
C ILE A 88 -17.22 12.00 -10.20
N LYS A 89 -16.68 11.15 -11.08
CA LYS A 89 -17.44 10.09 -11.76
C LYS A 89 -18.14 9.15 -10.77
N TYR A 90 -17.44 8.78 -9.70
CA TYR A 90 -17.92 7.80 -8.72
C TYR A 90 -18.46 8.43 -7.43
N LYS A 91 -18.93 9.67 -7.50
CA LYS A 91 -19.45 10.43 -6.35
C LYS A 91 -20.56 9.72 -5.55
N ASP A 92 -21.18 8.69 -6.12
CA ASP A 92 -22.24 7.92 -5.49
C ASP A 92 -21.77 6.59 -4.88
N CYS A 93 -20.49 6.26 -5.05
CA CYS A 93 -19.90 5.06 -4.48
C CYS A 93 -19.33 5.34 -3.08
N PRO A 94 -19.40 4.37 -2.15
CA PRO A 94 -18.83 4.55 -0.81
C PRO A 94 -17.30 4.55 -0.78
N ALA A 95 -16.69 3.80 -1.68
CA ALA A 95 -15.24 3.65 -1.75
C ALA A 95 -14.76 3.32 -3.16
N LEU A 96 -13.45 3.50 -3.38
CA LEU A 96 -12.78 3.13 -4.62
C LEU A 96 -11.55 2.28 -4.34
N SER A 97 -11.28 1.33 -5.22
CA SER A 97 -10.09 0.49 -5.15
C SER A 97 -9.07 0.85 -6.23
N PHE A 98 -7.80 0.58 -5.92
CA PHE A 98 -6.65 0.87 -6.77
C PHE A 98 -5.87 -0.41 -7.06
N PRO A 99 -5.31 -0.60 -8.25
CA PRO A 99 -4.24 -1.56 -8.45
C PRO A 99 -3.00 -1.06 -7.69
N GLN A 100 -2.26 -1.98 -7.08
CA GLN A 100 -1.04 -1.64 -6.36
C GLN A 100 0.16 -2.22 -7.10
N TYR A 101 1.12 -1.36 -7.45
CA TYR A 101 2.40 -1.74 -8.03
C TYR A 101 3.44 -1.81 -6.92
N GLN A 102 3.75 -3.02 -6.48
CA GLN A 102 4.72 -3.25 -5.43
C GLN A 102 6.13 -3.32 -6.02
N ILE A 103 7.01 -2.45 -5.56
CA ILE A 103 8.35 -2.23 -6.09
C ILE A 103 9.35 -2.54 -4.99
N PHE A 104 10.24 -3.50 -5.26
CA PHE A 104 11.32 -3.89 -4.35
C PHE A 104 12.70 -3.65 -4.97
N THR A 105 12.76 -3.56 -6.28
CA THR A 105 13.95 -3.23 -7.04
C THR A 105 13.62 -2.11 -8.03
N PRO A 106 14.57 -1.24 -8.38
CA PRO A 106 14.29 -0.05 -9.18
C PRO A 106 13.87 -0.34 -10.63
N ASP A 107 13.97 -1.58 -11.09
CA ASP A 107 13.68 -1.96 -12.48
C ASP A 107 12.52 -2.93 -12.64
N ARG A 108 11.83 -3.27 -11.52
CA ARG A 108 10.72 -4.21 -11.56
C ARG A 108 9.63 -3.93 -10.54
N TYR A 109 8.41 -4.31 -10.90
CA TYR A 109 7.26 -4.32 -10.01
C TYR A 109 6.43 -5.58 -10.20
N GLN A 110 5.63 -5.87 -9.22
CA GLN A 110 4.52 -6.81 -9.34
C GLN A 110 3.20 -6.10 -9.06
N ILE A 111 2.11 -6.66 -9.56
CA ILE A 111 0.78 -6.16 -9.24
C ILE A 111 0.27 -6.96 -8.05
N LYS A 112 0.15 -6.30 -6.90
CA LYS A 112 -0.61 -6.79 -5.77
C LYS A 112 -2.09 -6.57 -6.06
N THR A 113 -2.92 -7.42 -5.53
CA THR A 113 -4.37 -7.28 -5.67
C THR A 113 -4.84 -5.92 -5.16
N ARG A 114 -6.01 -5.52 -5.59
CA ARG A 114 -6.67 -4.27 -5.25
C ARG A 114 -6.61 -3.94 -3.77
N ILE A 115 -6.36 -2.68 -3.49
CA ILE A 115 -6.54 -2.12 -2.16
C ILE A 115 -7.62 -1.03 -2.22
N CYS A 116 -8.45 -1.00 -1.21
CA CYS A 116 -9.49 0.02 -1.05
C CYS A 116 -8.93 1.09 -0.12
N LEU A 117 -8.64 2.25 -0.67
CA LEU A 117 -8.01 3.34 0.08
C LEU A 117 -8.77 4.66 -0.01
N ALA A 118 -9.61 4.86 -1.03
CA ALA A 118 -10.40 6.08 -1.17
C ALA A 118 -11.82 5.87 -0.64
N PHE A 119 -12.27 6.77 0.22
CA PHE A 119 -13.56 6.72 0.91
C PHE A 119 -14.33 8.02 0.69
N ASN A 120 -15.60 7.92 0.33
CA ASN A 120 -16.49 9.06 0.15
C ASN A 120 -17.10 9.47 1.50
N LYS A 121 -16.34 10.26 2.26
CA LYS A 121 -16.73 10.69 3.61
C LYS A 121 -18.00 11.56 3.61
N LYS A 122 -18.15 12.41 2.60
CA LYS A 122 -19.30 13.31 2.51
C LYS A 122 -20.62 12.56 2.40
N LYS A 123 -20.67 11.54 1.55
CA LYS A 123 -21.91 10.79 1.29
C LYS A 123 -22.10 9.64 2.26
N PHE A 124 -21.03 9.07 2.78
CA PHE A 124 -21.01 7.91 3.67
C PHE A 124 -20.20 8.20 4.94
N PRO A 125 -20.65 9.16 5.79
CA PRO A 125 -19.92 9.57 6.99
C PRO A 125 -19.80 8.46 8.05
N GLN A 126 -20.59 7.40 7.93
CA GLN A 126 -20.58 6.24 8.83
C GLN A 126 -19.44 5.23 8.53
N ILE A 127 -18.63 5.48 7.51
CA ILE A 127 -17.44 4.64 7.24
C ILE A 127 -16.50 4.69 8.45
N LYS A 128 -15.97 3.52 8.84
CA LYS A 128 -15.00 3.36 9.91
C LYS A 128 -13.77 2.63 9.41
N LEU A 129 -12.57 3.06 9.87
CA LEU A 129 -11.29 2.46 9.51
C LEU A 129 -10.71 1.55 10.59
N ASN A 130 -11.44 1.32 11.69
CA ASN A 130 -11.02 0.50 12.83
C ASN A 130 -12.06 -0.56 13.21
N GLY A 131 -12.99 -0.84 12.33
CA GLY A 131 -14.17 -1.66 12.63
C GLY A 131 -14.14 -3.08 12.09
N GLY A 132 -13.11 -3.47 11.36
CA GLY A 132 -13.02 -4.80 10.74
C GLY A 132 -12.25 -5.82 11.59
N GLY A 133 -12.35 -7.09 11.24
CA GLY A 133 -11.57 -8.15 11.85
C GLY A 133 -10.07 -8.03 11.55
N ASP A 134 -9.70 -7.52 10.40
CA ASP A 134 -8.40 -6.91 10.15
C ASP A 134 -8.55 -5.41 10.37
N LEU A 135 -7.93 -4.86 11.41
CA LEU A 135 -8.06 -3.46 11.83
C LEU A 135 -7.55 -2.45 10.80
N THR A 136 -7.03 -2.92 9.68
CA THR A 136 -6.58 -2.10 8.56
C THR A 136 -7.64 -1.90 7.49
N LEU A 137 -8.78 -2.60 7.57
CA LEU A 137 -9.84 -2.56 6.58
C LEU A 137 -11.00 -1.66 7.03
N ALA A 138 -11.55 -0.91 6.09
CA ALA A 138 -12.71 -0.07 6.34
C ALA A 138 -14.01 -0.87 6.39
N THR A 139 -14.95 -0.39 7.20
CA THR A 139 -16.32 -0.90 7.27
C THR A 139 -17.34 0.18 6.93
N LEU A 140 -18.47 -0.24 6.39
CA LEU A 140 -19.66 0.59 6.18
C LEU A 140 -20.83 -0.10 6.90
N ASN A 141 -21.44 0.57 7.88
CA ASN A 141 -22.51 0.00 8.72
C ASN A 141 -22.10 -1.33 9.41
N GLY A 142 -20.83 -1.46 9.79
CA GLY A 142 -20.29 -2.68 10.42
C GLY A 142 -19.87 -3.79 9.47
N GLU A 143 -20.15 -3.68 8.17
CA GLU A 143 -19.71 -4.66 7.17
C GLU A 143 -18.43 -4.22 6.47
N LEU A 144 -17.51 -5.17 6.22
CA LEU A 144 -16.25 -4.90 5.52
C LEU A 144 -16.51 -4.39 4.09
N ILE A 145 -15.85 -3.31 3.73
CA ILE A 145 -15.83 -2.83 2.35
C ILE A 145 -14.89 -3.71 1.54
N ASP A 146 -15.46 -4.66 0.80
CA ASP A 146 -14.71 -5.55 -0.06
C ASP A 146 -14.13 -4.80 -1.27
N PRO A 147 -12.79 -4.72 -1.42
CA PRO A 147 -12.17 -4.05 -2.56
C PRO A 147 -12.57 -4.60 -3.92
N THR A 148 -13.09 -5.83 -3.97
CA THR A 148 -13.54 -6.45 -5.22
C THR A 148 -14.94 -6.02 -5.64
N LYS A 149 -15.72 -5.48 -4.70
CA LYS A 149 -17.11 -5.02 -4.90
C LYS A 149 -17.24 -3.51 -5.12
N VAL A 150 -16.13 -2.77 -5.02
CA VAL A 150 -16.11 -1.33 -5.31
C VAL A 150 -15.41 -1.04 -6.62
N PRO A 151 -15.68 0.10 -7.29
CA PRO A 151 -15.04 0.45 -8.54
C PRO A 151 -13.52 0.48 -8.43
N ASN A 152 -12.83 -0.21 -9.36
CA ASN A 152 -11.39 -0.06 -9.53
C ASN A 152 -11.14 1.06 -10.53
N ILE A 153 -10.45 2.10 -10.09
CA ILE A 153 -10.25 3.29 -10.93
C ILE A 153 -9.12 3.17 -11.95
N GLY A 154 -8.38 2.06 -11.94
CA GLY A 154 -7.32 1.78 -12.91
C GLY A 154 -6.09 2.68 -12.81
N LEU A 155 -5.98 3.48 -11.74
CA LEU A 155 -4.80 4.29 -11.42
C LEU A 155 -3.96 3.54 -10.40
N PRO A 156 -2.71 3.17 -10.72
CA PRO A 156 -1.91 2.40 -9.79
C PRO A 156 -1.38 3.27 -8.65
N ILE A 157 -1.34 2.68 -7.46
CA ILE A 157 -0.50 3.16 -6.37
C ILE A 157 0.84 2.45 -6.48
N TYR A 158 1.92 3.22 -6.51
CA TYR A 158 3.30 2.74 -6.53
C TYR A 158 3.77 2.58 -5.09
N GLN A 159 3.92 1.34 -4.64
CA GLN A 159 4.40 1.02 -3.30
C GLN A 159 5.86 0.64 -3.34
N TYR A 160 6.67 1.33 -2.55
CA TYR A 160 8.11 1.09 -2.41
C TYR A 160 8.45 0.37 -1.10
N GLU A 161 7.64 -0.63 -0.76
CA GLU A 161 7.76 -1.37 0.48
C GLU A 161 9.18 -1.88 0.70
N SER A 162 9.79 -1.44 1.78
CA SER A 162 11.13 -1.87 2.22
C SER A 162 12.26 -1.57 1.23
N SER A 163 12.00 -0.92 0.09
CA SER A 163 13.01 -0.65 -0.94
C SER A 163 14.21 0.16 -0.42
N PHE A 164 13.98 1.01 0.57
CA PHE A 164 14.99 1.92 1.12
C PHE A 164 15.57 1.44 2.45
N ARG A 165 15.10 0.32 3.00
CA ARG A 165 15.46 -0.19 4.31
C ARG A 165 16.58 -1.23 4.21
N THR A 166 17.42 -1.30 5.25
CA THR A 166 18.38 -2.41 5.40
C THR A 166 17.66 -3.68 5.88
N LYS A 167 18.36 -4.81 5.80
CA LYS A 167 17.86 -6.08 6.34
C LYS A 167 17.51 -5.95 7.82
N GLU A 168 18.34 -5.30 8.59
CA GLU A 168 18.19 -5.11 10.03
C GLU A 168 16.96 -4.24 10.34
N MET A 169 16.76 -3.14 9.62
CA MET A 169 15.56 -2.30 9.75
C MET A 169 14.29 -3.08 9.44
N ILE A 170 14.30 -3.90 8.39
CA ILE A 170 13.14 -4.73 8.04
C ILE A 170 12.89 -5.77 9.12
N ALA A 171 13.95 -6.44 9.58
CA ALA A 171 13.85 -7.48 10.59
C ALA A 171 13.22 -6.94 11.88
N GLU A 172 13.71 -5.82 12.38
CA GLU A 172 13.18 -5.19 13.59
C GLU A 172 11.72 -4.72 13.41
N ASP A 173 11.42 -4.06 12.29
CA ASP A 173 10.05 -3.61 11.99
C ASP A 173 9.07 -4.79 11.93
N ARG A 174 9.45 -5.88 11.25
CA ARG A 174 8.62 -7.09 11.16
C ARG A 174 8.44 -7.78 12.50
N ALA A 175 9.46 -7.82 13.34
CA ALA A 175 9.36 -8.38 14.70
C ALA A 175 8.39 -7.57 15.58
N ARG A 176 8.43 -6.23 15.51
CA ARG A 176 7.47 -5.38 16.22
C ARG A 176 6.03 -5.72 15.85
N PHE A 177 5.75 -5.85 14.55
CA PHE A 177 4.43 -6.24 14.07
C PHE A 177 4.06 -7.68 14.48
N ALA A 178 5.00 -8.62 14.48
CA ALA A 178 4.77 -9.98 14.92
C ALA A 178 4.43 -10.04 16.41
N ARG A 179 5.16 -9.30 17.26
CA ARG A 179 4.88 -9.20 18.70
C ARG A 179 3.54 -8.52 19.00
N ALA A 180 3.21 -7.44 18.28
CA ALA A 180 1.90 -6.79 18.40
C ALA A 180 0.75 -7.71 18.00
N TRP A 181 0.93 -8.47 16.93
CA TRP A 181 -0.02 -9.49 16.49
C TRP A 181 -0.20 -10.58 17.55
N PHE A 182 0.90 -11.12 18.08
CA PHE A 182 0.86 -12.16 19.11
C PHE A 182 0.12 -11.69 20.37
N ARG A 183 0.38 -10.47 20.84
CA ARG A 183 -0.34 -9.92 21.99
C ARG A 183 -1.84 -9.85 21.77
N TYR A 184 -2.28 -9.61 20.55
CA TYR A 184 -3.69 -9.45 20.20
C TYR A 184 -4.40 -10.76 19.90
N PHE A 185 -3.75 -11.69 19.17
CA PHE A 185 -4.37 -12.93 18.67
C PHE A 185 -3.90 -14.21 19.39
N GLY A 186 -2.81 -14.17 20.17
CA GLY A 186 -2.29 -15.30 20.91
C GLY A 186 -1.37 -16.24 20.12
N ASP A 187 -1.11 -15.95 18.84
CA ASP A 187 -0.17 -16.68 17.98
C ASP A 187 0.59 -15.72 17.06
N TYR A 188 1.60 -16.22 16.34
CA TYR A 188 2.36 -15.41 15.38
C TYR A 188 1.80 -15.49 13.96
N GLY A 189 0.86 -16.38 13.67
CA GLY A 189 0.34 -16.62 12.34
C GLY A 189 1.45 -16.89 11.31
N ASP A 190 1.42 -16.17 10.20
CA ASP A 190 2.45 -16.24 9.15
C ASP A 190 3.62 -15.25 9.34
N ARG A 191 3.75 -14.64 10.55
CA ARG A 191 4.75 -13.59 10.84
C ARG A 191 6.07 -14.11 11.41
N GLY A 192 6.22 -15.42 11.54
CA GLY A 192 7.45 -16.09 11.98
C GLY A 192 7.52 -16.26 13.50
N GLY A 193 7.96 -15.25 14.21
CA GLY A 193 8.16 -15.33 15.65
C GLY A 193 8.49 -13.98 16.28
N GLU A 194 8.98 -14.05 17.51
CA GLU A 194 9.27 -12.88 18.34
C GLU A 194 10.52 -12.12 17.89
N THR A 195 11.52 -12.88 17.42
CA THR A 195 12.84 -12.31 17.10
C THR A 195 12.88 -11.66 15.73
N PRO A 196 13.77 -10.66 15.53
CA PRO A 196 13.98 -10.02 14.24
C PRO A 196 14.33 -11.02 13.12
N GLU A 197 15.12 -12.05 13.44
CA GLU A 197 15.52 -13.06 12.46
C GLU A 197 14.34 -13.93 12.01
N GLU A 198 13.52 -14.43 12.93
CA GLU A 198 12.34 -15.23 12.62
C GLU A 198 11.33 -14.42 11.80
N ALA A 199 11.06 -13.19 12.21
CA ALA A 199 10.13 -12.32 11.52
C ALA A 199 10.63 -11.92 10.11
N TYR A 200 11.93 -11.68 9.95
CA TYR A 200 12.53 -11.42 8.64
C TYR A 200 12.44 -12.63 7.73
N ASN A 201 12.79 -13.82 8.23
CA ASN A 201 12.78 -15.05 7.43
C ASN A 201 11.36 -15.39 6.96
N ALA A 202 10.35 -15.23 7.81
CA ALA A 202 8.95 -15.42 7.44
C ALA A 202 8.50 -14.41 6.39
N TRP A 203 8.82 -13.14 6.56
CA TRP A 203 8.53 -12.10 5.59
C TRP A 203 9.22 -12.36 4.24
N PHE A 204 10.51 -12.70 4.26
CA PHE A 204 11.29 -12.94 3.04
C PHE A 204 10.78 -14.18 2.30
N LYS A 205 10.47 -15.25 3.02
CA LYS A 205 9.85 -16.46 2.46
C LYS A 205 8.51 -16.15 1.79
N MET A 206 7.66 -15.36 2.44
CA MET A 206 6.40 -14.93 1.86
C MET A 206 6.62 -14.15 0.55
N ILE A 207 7.61 -13.25 0.51
CA ILE A 207 7.99 -12.49 -0.66
C ILE A 207 8.45 -13.42 -1.79
N GLU A 208 9.35 -14.37 -1.49
CA GLU A 208 9.85 -15.33 -2.48
C GLU A 208 8.73 -16.24 -3.03
N GLU A 209 7.88 -16.76 -2.17
CA GLU A 209 6.87 -17.73 -2.56
C GLU A 209 5.67 -17.09 -3.26
N ARG A 210 5.17 -15.97 -2.73
CA ARG A 210 3.95 -15.34 -3.24
C ARG A 210 4.20 -14.41 -4.41
N TYR A 211 5.30 -13.67 -4.36
CA TYR A 211 5.47 -12.48 -5.17
C TYR A 211 6.53 -12.60 -6.26
N ALA A 212 7.48 -13.50 -6.11
CA ALA A 212 8.57 -13.68 -7.07
C ALA A 212 8.14 -14.10 -8.48
N LYS A 213 6.93 -14.57 -8.63
CA LYS A 213 6.50 -15.30 -9.84
C LYS A 213 5.97 -14.40 -10.96
N HIS A 214 5.64 -13.12 -10.68
CA HIS A 214 4.94 -12.24 -11.63
C HIS A 214 5.48 -10.82 -11.57
N THR A 215 6.66 -10.58 -12.10
CA THR A 215 7.19 -9.23 -12.17
C THR A 215 7.17 -8.67 -13.58
N PHE A 216 6.96 -7.38 -13.67
CA PHE A 216 7.05 -6.60 -14.90
C PHE A 216 8.23 -5.67 -14.83
N LYS A 217 8.85 -5.37 -15.96
CA LYS A 217 9.89 -4.35 -16.04
C LYS A 217 9.27 -2.96 -15.89
N ILE A 218 10.00 -2.08 -15.24
CA ILE A 218 9.70 -0.66 -15.13
C ILE A 218 11.00 0.11 -15.41
N LYS A 219 10.89 1.20 -16.14
CA LYS A 219 12.02 2.08 -16.44
C LYS A 219 11.99 3.28 -15.51
N GLU A 220 13.11 3.98 -15.37
CA GLU A 220 13.24 5.14 -14.48
C GLU A 220 12.16 6.18 -14.76
N GLU A 221 11.91 6.51 -16.01
CA GLU A 221 10.91 7.51 -16.42
C GLU A 221 9.44 7.10 -16.16
N GLN A 222 9.22 5.85 -15.76
CA GLN A 222 7.89 5.32 -15.44
C GLN A 222 7.59 5.36 -13.94
N HIS A 223 8.54 5.79 -13.13
CA HIS A 223 8.31 6.02 -11.70
C HIS A 223 7.71 7.41 -11.46
N PRO A 224 6.96 7.60 -10.35
CA PRO A 224 6.55 8.93 -9.91
C PRO A 224 7.75 9.87 -9.74
N LYS A 225 7.64 11.12 -10.21
CA LYS A 225 8.74 12.11 -10.18
C LYS A 225 9.36 12.28 -8.78
N TYR A 226 8.56 12.15 -7.74
CA TYR A 226 8.94 12.40 -6.35
C TYR A 226 10.03 11.45 -5.85
N ILE A 227 10.02 10.19 -6.29
CA ILE A 227 10.86 9.13 -5.74
C ILE A 227 12.11 8.82 -6.60
N VAL A 228 12.18 9.32 -7.83
CA VAL A 228 13.24 8.97 -8.80
C VAL A 228 14.64 9.20 -8.25
N ASN A 229 14.88 10.33 -7.57
CA ASN A 229 16.20 10.63 -7.04
C ASN A 229 16.62 9.63 -5.95
N ARG A 230 15.69 9.20 -5.10
CA ARG A 230 15.96 8.23 -4.05
C ARG A 230 16.21 6.82 -4.62
N LEU A 231 15.55 6.47 -5.72
CA LEU A 231 15.74 5.20 -6.41
C LEU A 231 17.16 5.03 -6.99
N LYS A 232 17.82 6.10 -7.37
CA LYS A 232 19.19 6.05 -7.92
C LYS A 232 20.21 5.47 -6.93
N GLY A 233 19.94 5.55 -5.63
CA GLY A 233 20.80 4.98 -4.58
C GLY A 233 20.55 3.49 -4.30
N ILE A 234 19.53 2.88 -4.88
CA ILE A 234 19.15 1.49 -4.56
C ILE A 234 19.96 0.50 -5.39
N LYS A 235 20.52 -0.51 -4.71
CA LYS A 235 21.14 -1.66 -5.37
C LYS A 235 20.08 -2.65 -5.81
N LYS A 236 20.14 -3.13 -7.06
CA LYS A 236 19.19 -4.10 -7.62
C LYS A 236 19.08 -5.42 -6.84
N ASN A 237 20.10 -5.77 -6.08
CA ASN A 237 20.20 -7.01 -5.33
C ASN A 237 20.25 -6.82 -3.81
N GLN A 238 19.72 -5.72 -3.29
CA GLN A 238 19.84 -5.40 -1.86
C GLN A 238 19.20 -6.44 -0.91
N PHE A 239 18.23 -7.23 -1.39
CA PHE A 239 17.56 -8.27 -0.61
C PHE A 239 18.05 -9.68 -0.89
N ALA A 240 19.25 -9.85 -1.41
CA ALA A 240 19.78 -11.09 -1.94
C ALA A 240 19.35 -11.40 -3.38
N TYR A 241 20.04 -12.33 -3.96
CA TYR A 241 20.10 -12.63 -5.37
C TYR A 241 18.76 -13.07 -5.99
N ASN A 242 17.92 -13.73 -5.20
CA ASN A 242 16.65 -14.27 -5.64
C ASN A 242 15.44 -13.49 -5.13
N ALA A 243 15.66 -12.36 -4.46
CA ALA A 243 14.57 -11.53 -4.02
C ALA A 243 13.64 -11.27 -5.20
N PHE A 244 12.38 -11.63 -5.04
CA PHE A 244 11.34 -11.46 -6.06
C PHE A 244 11.51 -12.30 -7.33
N GLY A 245 12.32 -13.35 -7.33
CA GLY A 245 12.55 -14.25 -8.47
C GLY A 245 13.17 -13.56 -9.67
N LEU A 246 13.89 -12.45 -9.44
CA LEU A 246 14.37 -11.57 -10.50
C LEU A 246 15.61 -12.08 -11.21
N MET A 247 16.36 -12.95 -10.55
CA MET A 247 17.68 -13.38 -11.01
C MET A 247 17.72 -14.86 -11.38
N SER A 248 16.65 -15.59 -11.17
CA SER A 248 16.71 -17.00 -11.50
C SER A 248 16.51 -17.20 -13.00
N SER A 249 17.40 -17.97 -13.58
CA SER A 249 17.19 -18.70 -14.82
C SER A 249 16.02 -19.69 -14.72
N THR A 250 15.35 -19.75 -13.60
CA THR A 250 14.21 -20.63 -13.35
C THR A 250 13.09 -20.28 -14.31
N LYS A 251 12.81 -21.19 -15.22
CA LYS A 251 11.69 -21.08 -16.15
C LYS A 251 10.41 -20.89 -15.36
N ARG A 252 9.79 -19.75 -15.51
CA ARG A 252 8.52 -19.46 -14.84
C ARG A 252 7.44 -20.37 -15.42
N PRO A 253 6.63 -21.03 -14.59
CA PRO A 253 5.48 -21.77 -15.10
C PRO A 253 4.57 -20.89 -15.95
N LEU A 254 4.07 -21.39 -17.06
CA LEU A 254 3.18 -20.66 -17.98
C LEU A 254 1.99 -20.02 -17.25
N LYS A 255 1.43 -20.73 -16.27
CA LYS A 255 0.36 -20.21 -15.41
C LYS A 255 0.67 -18.87 -14.73
N ASN A 256 1.95 -18.62 -14.45
CA ASN A 256 2.40 -17.39 -13.79
C ASN A 256 2.42 -16.19 -14.75
N TYR A 257 2.77 -16.43 -16.02
CA TYR A 257 2.65 -15.42 -17.07
C TYR A 257 1.18 -15.07 -17.33
N ILE A 258 0.33 -16.09 -17.42
CA ILE A 258 -1.12 -15.92 -17.64
C ILE A 258 -1.73 -15.11 -16.50
N LYS A 259 -1.39 -15.42 -15.24
CA LYS A 259 -1.88 -14.68 -14.08
C LYS A 259 -1.45 -13.22 -14.12
N GLY A 260 -0.16 -12.95 -14.36
CA GLY A 260 0.35 -11.58 -14.45
C GLY A 260 -0.29 -10.79 -15.60
N TYR A 261 -0.47 -11.41 -16.78
CA TYR A 261 -1.14 -10.81 -17.91
C TYR A 261 -2.60 -10.49 -17.62
N ARG A 262 -3.31 -11.42 -16.99
CA ARG A 262 -4.69 -11.23 -16.55
C ARG A 262 -4.82 -10.05 -15.58
N GLU A 263 -3.97 -9.98 -14.57
CA GLU A 263 -3.99 -8.90 -13.58
C GLU A 263 -3.69 -7.54 -14.20
N LYS A 264 -2.76 -7.48 -15.14
CA LYS A 264 -2.34 -6.23 -15.77
C LYS A 264 -3.31 -5.70 -16.82
N TYR A 265 -3.89 -6.58 -17.62
CA TYR A 265 -4.65 -6.17 -18.81
C TYR A 265 -6.12 -6.56 -18.78
N LEU A 266 -6.45 -7.77 -18.31
CA LEU A 266 -7.82 -8.27 -18.35
C LEU A 266 -8.64 -7.79 -17.16
N ASN A 267 -8.11 -7.88 -15.94
CA ASN A 267 -8.87 -7.44 -14.77
C ASN A 267 -9.29 -5.96 -14.85
N PRO A 268 -8.41 -5.01 -15.23
CA PRO A 268 -8.84 -3.62 -15.40
C PRO A 268 -9.97 -3.44 -16.43
N LEU A 269 -9.99 -4.24 -17.50
CA LEU A 269 -11.06 -4.20 -18.51
C LEU A 269 -12.37 -4.80 -17.98
N ILE A 270 -12.30 -5.95 -17.30
CA ILE A 270 -13.46 -6.60 -16.68
C ILE A 270 -14.10 -5.65 -15.66
N TYR A 271 -13.29 -4.98 -14.85
CA TYR A 271 -13.78 -4.05 -13.84
C TYR A 271 -14.34 -2.77 -14.43
N LYS A 272 -13.78 -2.32 -15.55
CA LYS A 272 -14.33 -1.20 -16.30
C LYS A 272 -15.70 -1.55 -16.88
N ALA A 273 -15.87 -2.76 -17.40
CA ALA A 273 -17.13 -3.26 -17.95
C ALA A 273 -18.19 -3.51 -16.87
N ALA A 274 -17.79 -4.00 -15.68
CA ALA A 274 -18.71 -4.27 -14.57
C ALA A 274 -19.17 -3.01 -13.82
N ASN A 275 -18.58 -1.85 -14.10
CA ASN A 275 -18.89 -0.56 -13.47
C ASN A 275 -19.47 0.45 -14.46
N ILE A 276 -20.05 -0.01 -15.58
CA ILE A 276 -20.82 0.81 -16.53
C ILE A 276 -22.28 0.91 -16.06
#